data_4d7186c8b8db19801b1d8f7ab5ee38c6
#
_entry.id   4d7186c8b8db19801b1d8f7ab5ee38c6
#
_cell.length_a   1.000
_cell.length_b   1.000
_cell.length_c   1.000
_cell.angle_alpha   90.00
_cell.angle_beta   90.00
_cell.angle_gamma   90.00
#
_symmetry.space_group_name_H-M   'P 1'
#
loop_
_entity.id
_entity.type
_entity.pdbx_description
1 polymer ?
#
loop_
_entity_poly.entity_id
_entity_poly.type
_entity_poly.pdbx_seq_one_letter_code
_entity_poly.pdbx_strand_id
1 'polypeptide(L)'
;RGLVGSEMCIRDSCMTDLDCSECGGEKLNAAARYVSVGGIRLPEVSRCSVHDSLALIRAWQPNGDGAPENFADVLEILDERSLFIGKDILKEIENRLGFLDSVGLDYLTLDRKANTLSGGESQRIRLATQIGSRLTGVMYVLDEPSIGLHQRDNSRLLSTLRELSDLGNTLVVVEHDEDTLRQADWLCDLGPGAGLEGGTVVANGPPEIAMKAKDSVTGAFLSGKRTIATPEKRIKPSKKWISIKGAQHNNLQSIHAKFPIGCMTAVTGVSGSGKLSLIHI
;
A
#
# COMPACT_ATOMS: atom_id res chain seq x y z
N ARG A 1 20.35 7.75 -31.40
CA ARG A 1 19.76 6.58 -30.67
C ARG A 1 19.04 7.00 -29.36
N GLY A 2 18.37 8.15 -29.29
CA GLY A 2 17.71 8.68 -28.09
C GLY A 2 16.32 9.28 -28.31
N LEU A 3 15.77 9.23 -29.52
CA LEU A 3 14.54 9.96 -29.87
C LEU A 3 13.24 9.11 -29.81
N VAL A 4 13.36 7.78 -29.78
CA VAL A 4 12.17 6.91 -29.78
C VAL A 4 11.38 7.00 -28.45
N GLY A 5 12.06 7.21 -27.35
CA GLY A 5 11.39 7.38 -26.04
C GLY A 5 10.69 8.73 -25.87
N SER A 6 11.21 9.80 -26.45
CA SER A 6 10.61 11.13 -26.30
C SER A 6 9.36 11.33 -27.15
N GLU A 7 9.29 10.77 -28.36
CA GLU A 7 8.08 10.82 -29.19
C GLU A 7 6.94 9.99 -28.58
N MET A 8 7.25 8.85 -27.98
CA MET A 8 6.26 8.02 -27.30
C MET A 8 5.68 8.74 -26.07
N CYS A 9 6.51 9.37 -25.24
CA CYS A 9 6.06 10.19 -24.11
C CYS A 9 5.21 11.39 -24.54
N ILE A 10 5.54 12.04 -25.66
CA ILE A 10 4.74 13.18 -26.19
C ILE A 10 3.39 12.70 -26.72
N ARG A 11 3.33 11.56 -27.40
CA ARG A 11 2.08 10.96 -27.83
C ARG A 11 1.20 10.59 -26.65
N ASP A 12 1.75 9.93 -25.62
CA ASP A 12 1.02 9.53 -24.42
C ASP A 12 0.46 10.73 -23.66
N SER A 13 1.17 11.86 -23.62
CA SER A 13 0.69 13.09 -22.98
C SER A 13 -0.45 13.80 -23.75
N CYS A 14 -0.62 13.48 -25.04
CA CYS A 14 -1.71 14.01 -25.87
C CYS A 14 -2.92 13.05 -25.98
N MET A 15 -2.82 11.84 -25.40
CA MET A 15 -3.90 10.85 -25.42
C MET A 15 -4.83 11.07 -24.22
N THR A 16 -6.12 11.09 -24.48
CA THR A 16 -7.16 11.11 -23.46
C THR A 16 -7.83 9.75 -23.44
N ASP A 17 -7.88 9.13 -22.26
CA ASP A 17 -8.63 7.90 -22.07
C ASP A 17 -10.14 8.21 -22.13
N LEU A 18 -10.83 7.59 -23.07
CA LEU A 18 -12.28 7.65 -23.19
C LEU A 18 -12.87 6.29 -22.81
N ASP A 19 -13.98 6.31 -22.11
CA ASP A 19 -14.72 5.10 -21.84
C ASP A 19 -15.27 4.49 -23.13
N CYS A 20 -15.25 3.17 -23.22
CA CYS A 20 -15.80 2.47 -24.37
C CYS A 20 -17.30 2.75 -24.52
N SER A 21 -17.73 3.19 -25.69
CA SER A 21 -19.14 3.54 -25.97
C SER A 21 -20.10 2.35 -25.81
N GLU A 22 -19.62 1.10 -25.99
CA GLU A 22 -20.44 -0.10 -25.85
C GLU A 22 -20.61 -0.54 -24.40
N CYS A 23 -19.54 -0.52 -23.61
CA CYS A 23 -19.58 -1.02 -22.21
C CYS A 23 -19.52 0.08 -21.15
N GLY A 24 -19.41 1.36 -21.51
CA GLY A 24 -19.34 2.46 -20.55
C GLY A 24 -18.19 2.33 -19.54
N GLY A 25 -17.06 1.71 -19.94
CA GLY A 25 -15.92 1.46 -19.06
C GLY A 25 -16.01 0.18 -18.23
N GLU A 26 -17.11 -0.57 -18.27
CA GLU A 26 -17.31 -1.78 -17.45
C GLU A 26 -16.43 -2.99 -17.86
N LYS A 27 -15.81 -2.95 -19.04
CA LYS A 27 -14.88 -3.98 -19.57
C LYS A 27 -15.50 -5.39 -19.72
N LEU A 28 -16.83 -5.48 -19.68
CA LEU A 28 -17.63 -6.70 -19.81
C LEU A 28 -18.45 -6.68 -21.08
N ASN A 29 -18.72 -7.86 -21.65
CA ASN A 29 -19.66 -7.99 -22.76
C ASN A 29 -21.11 -7.73 -22.27
N ALA A 30 -22.06 -7.54 -23.22
CA ALA A 30 -23.42 -7.19 -22.91
C ALA A 30 -24.12 -8.21 -21.97
N ALA A 31 -23.91 -9.50 -22.17
CA ALA A 31 -24.50 -10.55 -21.33
C ALA A 31 -23.91 -10.57 -19.92
N ALA A 32 -22.59 -10.46 -19.79
CA ALA A 32 -21.91 -10.50 -18.49
C ALA A 32 -22.23 -9.28 -17.60
N ARG A 33 -22.63 -8.16 -18.19
CA ARG A 33 -23.03 -6.96 -17.43
C ARG A 33 -24.31 -7.14 -16.61
N TYR A 34 -25.16 -8.07 -17.00
CA TYR A 34 -26.42 -8.35 -16.30
C TYR A 34 -26.33 -9.47 -15.27
N VAL A 35 -25.16 -10.12 -15.16
CA VAL A 35 -24.94 -11.13 -14.13
C VAL A 35 -24.73 -10.45 -12.78
N SER A 36 -25.56 -10.81 -11.80
CA SER A 36 -25.44 -10.35 -10.41
C SER A 36 -25.27 -11.52 -9.45
N VAL A 37 -24.61 -11.28 -8.33
CA VAL A 37 -24.49 -12.20 -7.20
C VAL A 37 -25.04 -11.46 -5.98
N GLY A 38 -26.08 -12.01 -5.35
CA GLY A 38 -26.74 -11.35 -4.21
C GLY A 38 -27.25 -9.93 -4.56
N GLY A 39 -27.81 -9.75 -5.77
CA GLY A 39 -28.32 -8.45 -6.26
C GLY A 39 -27.25 -7.50 -6.81
N ILE A 40 -25.95 -7.78 -6.63
CA ILE A 40 -24.84 -6.86 -6.95
C ILE A 40 -24.07 -7.36 -8.18
N ARG A 41 -23.77 -6.45 -9.11
CA ARG A 41 -23.02 -6.76 -10.33
C ARG A 41 -21.51 -6.55 -10.14
N LEU A 42 -20.70 -7.30 -10.87
CA LEU A 42 -19.24 -7.20 -10.80
C LEU A 42 -18.69 -5.78 -11.02
N PRO A 43 -19.20 -4.93 -11.95
CA PRO A 43 -18.74 -3.55 -12.08
C PRO A 43 -18.98 -2.71 -10.84
N GLU A 44 -20.05 -2.96 -10.09
CA GLU A 44 -20.36 -2.25 -8.84
C GLU A 44 -19.35 -2.58 -7.77
N VAL A 45 -19.04 -3.87 -7.59
CA VAL A 45 -17.96 -4.33 -6.68
C VAL A 45 -16.61 -3.74 -7.07
N SER A 46 -16.30 -3.74 -8.38
CA SER A 46 -14.99 -3.25 -8.86
C SER A 46 -14.76 -1.76 -8.62
N ARG A 47 -15.83 -0.96 -8.57
CA ARG A 47 -15.77 0.48 -8.29
C ARG A 47 -15.67 0.81 -6.80
N CYS A 48 -15.94 -0.16 -5.95
CA CYS A 48 -15.80 0.02 -4.50
C CYS A 48 -14.34 -0.03 -4.06
N SER A 49 -14.07 0.51 -2.89
CA SER A 49 -12.77 0.35 -2.25
C SER A 49 -12.51 -1.13 -1.90
N VAL A 50 -11.27 -1.50 -1.76
CA VAL A 50 -10.89 -2.84 -1.26
C VAL A 50 -11.55 -3.11 0.08
N HIS A 51 -11.62 -2.09 0.96
CA HIS A 51 -12.29 -2.18 2.26
C HIS A 51 -13.77 -2.54 2.11
N ASP A 52 -14.52 -1.79 1.29
CA ASP A 52 -15.96 -2.04 1.09
C ASP A 52 -16.21 -3.37 0.37
N SER A 53 -15.36 -3.71 -0.59
CA SER A 53 -15.42 -5.01 -1.28
C SER A 53 -15.20 -6.17 -0.32
N LEU A 54 -14.25 -6.04 0.61
CA LEU A 54 -13.99 -7.05 1.65
C LEU A 54 -15.18 -7.19 2.61
N ALA A 55 -15.75 -6.07 3.05
CA ALA A 55 -16.94 -6.05 3.90
C ALA A 55 -18.13 -6.72 3.19
N LEU A 56 -18.33 -6.46 1.88
CA LEU A 56 -19.36 -7.09 1.07
C LEU A 56 -19.18 -8.62 0.99
N ILE A 57 -17.96 -9.08 0.70
CA ILE A 57 -17.66 -10.54 0.62
C ILE A 57 -17.95 -11.22 1.95
N ARG A 58 -17.66 -10.56 3.06
CA ARG A 58 -17.97 -11.06 4.41
C ARG A 58 -19.47 -11.09 4.68
N ALA A 59 -20.21 -10.07 4.26
CA ALA A 59 -21.65 -10.00 4.42
C ALA A 59 -22.40 -11.14 3.70
N TRP A 60 -21.85 -11.69 2.62
CA TRP A 60 -22.40 -12.86 1.95
C TRP A 60 -22.16 -14.19 2.68
N GLN A 61 -21.27 -14.23 3.68
CA GLN A 61 -20.97 -15.46 4.43
C GLN A 61 -21.98 -15.69 5.56
N PRO A 62 -22.18 -16.97 5.99
CA PRO A 62 -23.09 -17.34 7.05
C PRO A 62 -22.71 -16.71 8.37
N ASN A 63 -22.79 -15.85 8.97
CA ASN A 63 -22.34 -15.10 10.15
C ASN A 63 -21.58 -13.83 9.79
N GLY A 64 -21.75 -13.33 8.55
CA GLY A 64 -21.14 -12.08 8.13
C GLY A 64 -21.74 -10.89 8.88
N ASP A 65 -20.91 -9.89 9.12
CA ASP A 65 -21.33 -8.58 9.58
C ASP A 65 -22.24 -7.91 8.53
N GLY A 66 -23.03 -6.93 8.94
CA GLY A 66 -23.97 -6.24 8.05
C GLY A 66 -23.31 -5.68 6.78
N ALA A 67 -24.14 -5.50 5.74
CA ALA A 67 -23.70 -4.96 4.46
C ALA A 67 -23.07 -3.56 4.62
N PRO A 68 -22.03 -3.24 3.81
CA PRO A 68 -21.55 -1.87 3.69
C PRO A 68 -22.71 -0.92 3.34
N GLU A 69 -22.65 0.32 3.82
CA GLU A 69 -23.70 1.33 3.58
C GLU A 69 -24.09 1.46 2.11
N ASN A 70 -23.12 1.35 1.21
CA ASN A 70 -23.31 1.44 -0.24
C ASN A 70 -24.20 0.33 -0.83
N PHE A 71 -24.38 -0.79 -0.13
CA PHE A 71 -25.10 -1.97 -0.58
C PHE A 71 -26.23 -2.40 0.34
N ALA A 72 -26.49 -1.67 1.42
CA ALA A 72 -27.47 -2.04 2.43
C ALA A 72 -28.87 -2.28 1.88
N ASP A 73 -29.27 -1.50 0.86
CA ASP A 73 -30.61 -1.56 0.24
C ASP A 73 -30.73 -2.59 -0.89
N VAL A 74 -29.60 -3.11 -1.41
CA VAL A 74 -29.57 -3.94 -2.64
C VAL A 74 -29.09 -5.35 -2.34
N LEU A 75 -28.44 -5.56 -1.19
CA LEU A 75 -27.84 -6.84 -0.84
C LEU A 75 -28.91 -7.91 -0.61
N GLU A 76 -28.93 -8.92 -1.48
CA GLU A 76 -29.74 -10.12 -1.30
C GLU A 76 -28.91 -11.21 -0.61
N ILE A 77 -29.53 -11.89 0.34
CA ILE A 77 -28.90 -13.03 1.03
C ILE A 77 -28.79 -14.19 0.04
N LEU A 78 -27.58 -14.74 -0.08
CA LEU A 78 -27.35 -15.92 -0.93
C LEU A 78 -28.03 -17.16 -0.32
N ASP A 79 -28.67 -17.94 -1.16
CA ASP A 79 -29.25 -19.21 -0.73
C ASP A 79 -28.15 -20.24 -0.33
N GLU A 80 -28.54 -21.26 0.42
CA GLU A 80 -27.61 -22.29 0.93
C GLU A 80 -26.84 -22.99 -0.21
N ARG A 81 -27.48 -23.18 -1.35
CA ARG A 81 -26.87 -23.82 -2.52
C ARG A 81 -25.79 -22.93 -3.14
N SER A 82 -26.07 -21.64 -3.32
CA SER A 82 -25.13 -20.67 -3.86
C SER A 82 -23.94 -20.48 -2.90
N LEU A 83 -24.19 -20.44 -1.59
CA LEU A 83 -23.14 -20.39 -0.57
C LEU A 83 -22.26 -21.65 -0.60
N PHE A 84 -22.86 -22.84 -0.73
CA PHE A 84 -22.10 -24.08 -0.82
C PHE A 84 -21.20 -24.13 -2.05
N ILE A 85 -21.71 -23.69 -3.21
CA ILE A 85 -20.95 -23.64 -4.47
C ILE A 85 -19.85 -22.55 -4.39
N GLY A 86 -20.17 -21.39 -3.83
CA GLY A 86 -19.29 -20.24 -3.77
C GLY A 86 -18.28 -20.25 -2.62
N LYS A 87 -18.39 -21.16 -1.66
CA LYS A 87 -17.62 -21.15 -0.41
C LYS A 87 -16.13 -20.95 -0.58
N ASP A 88 -15.51 -21.78 -1.42
CA ASP A 88 -14.05 -21.75 -1.62
C ASP A 88 -13.62 -20.50 -2.41
N ILE A 89 -14.46 -20.05 -3.35
CA ILE A 89 -14.23 -18.83 -4.13
C ILE A 89 -14.32 -17.60 -3.22
N LEU A 90 -15.38 -17.50 -2.41
CA LEU A 90 -15.56 -16.38 -1.48
C LEU A 90 -14.41 -16.31 -0.47
N LYS A 91 -13.98 -17.45 0.06
CA LYS A 91 -12.83 -17.53 0.96
C LYS A 91 -11.53 -17.08 0.29
N GLU A 92 -11.30 -17.47 -0.95
CA GLU A 92 -10.11 -17.04 -1.69
C GLU A 92 -10.13 -15.54 -1.99
N ILE A 93 -11.29 -14.99 -2.39
CA ILE A 93 -11.46 -13.55 -2.62
C ILE A 93 -11.25 -12.79 -1.30
N GLU A 94 -11.86 -13.24 -0.19
CA GLU A 94 -11.68 -12.64 1.13
C GLU A 94 -10.21 -12.60 1.53
N ASN A 95 -9.48 -13.71 1.36
CA ASN A 95 -8.06 -13.75 1.65
C ASN A 95 -7.29 -12.71 0.83
N ARG A 96 -7.50 -12.64 -0.48
CA ARG A 96 -6.79 -11.69 -1.35
C ARG A 96 -7.12 -10.24 -1.05
N LEU A 97 -8.39 -9.92 -0.84
CA LEU A 97 -8.80 -8.57 -0.43
C LEU A 97 -8.27 -8.21 0.96
N GLY A 98 -8.30 -9.16 1.90
CA GLY A 98 -7.74 -8.99 3.24
C GLY A 98 -6.24 -8.69 3.21
N PHE A 99 -5.49 -9.30 2.29
CA PHE A 99 -4.08 -8.95 2.10
C PHE A 99 -3.89 -7.55 1.54
N LEU A 100 -4.69 -7.13 0.56
CA LEU A 100 -4.64 -5.75 0.06
C LEU A 100 -4.95 -4.75 1.18
N ASP A 101 -5.94 -5.02 2.01
CA ASP A 101 -6.28 -4.21 3.19
C ASP A 101 -5.11 -4.17 4.19
N SER A 102 -4.48 -5.31 4.48
CA SER A 102 -3.38 -5.41 5.46
C SER A 102 -2.11 -4.66 5.04
N VAL A 103 -1.85 -4.53 3.73
CA VAL A 103 -0.73 -3.74 3.21
C VAL A 103 -1.07 -2.24 3.01
N GLY A 104 -2.21 -1.77 3.56
CA GLY A 104 -2.62 -0.38 3.50
C GLY A 104 -3.08 0.08 2.11
N LEU A 105 -3.74 -0.81 1.36
CA LEU A 105 -4.37 -0.52 0.07
C LEU A 105 -5.90 -0.56 0.16
N ASP A 106 -6.45 -0.42 1.36
CA ASP A 106 -7.86 -0.42 1.70
C ASP A 106 -8.69 0.59 0.88
N TYR A 107 -8.10 1.72 0.54
CA TYR A 107 -8.73 2.81 -0.20
C TYR A 107 -8.74 2.64 -1.73
N LEU A 108 -7.99 1.69 -2.30
CA LEU A 108 -7.94 1.47 -3.75
C LEU A 108 -9.22 0.79 -4.25
N THR A 109 -9.64 1.15 -5.46
CA THR A 109 -10.70 0.43 -6.18
C THR A 109 -10.12 -0.64 -7.09
N LEU A 110 -10.85 -1.75 -7.29
CA LEU A 110 -10.37 -2.86 -8.10
C LEU A 110 -10.33 -2.53 -9.60
N ASP A 111 -11.10 -1.54 -10.06
CA ASP A 111 -11.13 -1.06 -11.45
C ASP A 111 -10.03 -0.05 -11.76
N ARG A 112 -9.25 0.37 -10.74
CA ARG A 112 -8.21 1.39 -10.89
C ARG A 112 -7.17 0.99 -11.92
N LYS A 113 -6.87 1.90 -12.84
CA LYS A 113 -5.89 1.68 -13.90
C LYS A 113 -4.46 1.56 -13.34
N ALA A 114 -3.71 0.56 -13.78
CA ALA A 114 -2.36 0.30 -13.30
C ALA A 114 -1.38 1.47 -13.49
N ASN A 115 -1.55 2.25 -14.57
CA ASN A 115 -0.73 3.43 -14.87
C ASN A 115 -0.99 4.62 -13.92
N THR A 116 -2.07 4.58 -13.13
CA THR A 116 -2.38 5.60 -12.12
C THR A 116 -1.87 5.26 -10.73
N LEU A 117 -1.30 4.07 -10.55
CA LEU A 117 -0.73 3.62 -9.30
C LEU A 117 0.63 4.27 -9.04
N SER A 118 0.87 4.68 -7.81
CA SER A 118 2.21 5.07 -7.38
C SER A 118 3.14 3.86 -7.32
N GLY A 119 4.46 4.11 -7.32
CA GLY A 119 5.46 3.03 -7.19
C GLY A 119 5.24 2.17 -5.94
N GLY A 120 4.96 2.81 -4.80
CA GLY A 120 4.68 2.09 -3.55
C GLY A 120 3.38 1.28 -3.59
N GLU A 121 2.30 1.80 -4.22
CA GLU A 121 1.06 1.03 -4.41
C GLU A 121 1.29 -0.20 -5.29
N SER A 122 1.99 -0.04 -6.41
CA SER A 122 2.33 -1.15 -7.32
C SER A 122 3.16 -2.22 -6.63
N GLN A 123 4.13 -1.82 -5.81
CA GLN A 123 4.97 -2.74 -5.04
C GLN A 123 4.14 -3.51 -4.00
N ARG A 124 3.25 -2.84 -3.28
CA ARG A 124 2.36 -3.50 -2.30
C ARG A 124 1.35 -4.45 -2.94
N ILE A 125 0.82 -4.13 -4.14
CA ILE A 125 -0.02 -5.08 -4.90
C ILE A 125 0.75 -6.35 -5.25
N ARG A 126 2.01 -6.21 -5.70
CA ARG A 126 2.88 -7.38 -5.96
C ARG A 126 3.11 -8.19 -4.69
N LEU A 127 3.40 -7.51 -3.58
CA LEU A 127 3.57 -8.14 -2.27
C LEU A 127 2.30 -8.90 -1.87
N ALA A 128 1.13 -8.28 -1.93
CA ALA A 128 -0.15 -8.92 -1.62
C ALA A 128 -0.42 -10.14 -2.51
N THR A 129 -0.03 -10.09 -3.79
CA THR A 129 -0.18 -11.22 -4.72
C THR A 129 0.73 -12.40 -4.34
N GLN A 130 1.96 -12.12 -3.92
CA GLN A 130 2.91 -13.16 -3.48
C GLN A 130 2.48 -13.82 -2.17
N ILE A 131 2.03 -13.01 -1.22
CA ILE A 131 1.61 -13.43 0.12
C ILE A 131 0.24 -14.12 0.09
N GLY A 132 -0.68 -13.64 -0.74
CA GLY A 132 -2.07 -14.12 -0.82
C GLY A 132 -2.23 -15.60 -1.13
N SER A 133 -1.18 -16.26 -1.64
CA SER A 133 -1.18 -17.70 -1.90
C SER A 133 -1.16 -18.57 -0.63
N ARG A 134 -0.84 -17.99 0.55
CA ARG A 134 -0.67 -18.71 1.83
C ARG A 134 0.12 -20.01 1.72
N LEU A 135 1.11 -20.05 0.82
CA LEU A 135 2.01 -21.17 0.69
C LEU A 135 2.81 -21.37 1.99
N THR A 136 3.02 -22.60 2.37
CA THR A 136 3.83 -22.97 3.55
C THR A 136 5.15 -23.57 3.10
N GLY A 137 6.22 -23.40 3.91
CA GLY A 137 7.55 -23.92 3.60
C GLY A 137 8.25 -23.18 2.44
N VAL A 138 7.87 -21.94 2.18
CA VAL A 138 8.42 -21.09 1.10
C VAL A 138 9.35 -20.03 1.70
N MET A 139 10.33 -19.60 0.93
CA MET A 139 11.16 -18.44 1.26
C MET A 139 10.67 -17.22 0.49
N TYR A 140 10.30 -16.18 1.21
CA TYR A 140 9.95 -14.86 0.67
C TYR A 140 11.14 -13.92 0.81
N VAL A 141 11.51 -13.25 -0.29
CA VAL A 141 12.54 -12.21 -0.30
C VAL A 141 11.86 -10.90 -0.65
N LEU A 142 11.89 -9.95 0.26
CA LEU A 142 11.19 -8.68 0.17
C LEU A 142 12.19 -7.53 0.23
N ASP A 143 12.07 -6.56 -0.67
CA ASP A 143 12.91 -5.38 -0.75
C ASP A 143 12.09 -4.14 -0.38
N GLU A 144 12.42 -3.52 0.75
CA GLU A 144 11.78 -2.32 1.32
C GLU A 144 10.23 -2.34 1.26
N PRO A 145 9.55 -3.38 1.80
CA PRO A 145 8.10 -3.49 1.71
C PRO A 145 7.35 -2.36 2.44
N SER A 146 7.99 -1.67 3.40
CA SER A 146 7.43 -0.54 4.15
C SER A 146 7.48 0.79 3.39
N ILE A 147 8.15 0.85 2.21
CA ILE A 147 8.37 2.11 1.50
C ILE A 147 7.05 2.85 1.20
N GLY A 148 6.99 4.12 1.58
CA GLY A 148 5.82 4.98 1.35
C GLY A 148 4.61 4.68 2.24
N LEU A 149 4.72 3.76 3.19
CA LEU A 149 3.70 3.54 4.22
C LEU A 149 3.70 4.67 5.26
N HIS A 150 2.52 4.97 5.77
CA HIS A 150 2.39 5.70 7.02
C HIS A 150 2.69 4.75 8.19
N GLN A 151 3.20 5.26 9.31
CA GLN A 151 3.57 4.44 10.47
C GLN A 151 2.43 3.52 10.97
N ARG A 152 1.18 3.99 10.90
CA ARG A 152 -0.01 3.19 11.21
C ARG A 152 -0.15 1.96 10.31
N ASP A 153 0.14 2.12 9.02
CA ASP A 153 -0.03 1.05 8.03
C ASP A 153 1.17 0.07 8.09
N ASN A 154 2.34 0.55 8.53
CA ASN A 154 3.52 -0.27 8.76
C ASN A 154 3.30 -1.36 9.82
N SER A 155 2.61 -1.04 10.91
CA SER A 155 2.29 -2.03 11.94
C SER A 155 1.37 -3.16 11.41
N ARG A 156 0.44 -2.86 10.51
CA ARG A 156 -0.39 -3.88 9.83
C ARG A 156 0.45 -4.79 8.93
N LEU A 157 1.36 -4.19 8.14
CA LEU A 157 2.28 -4.96 7.31
C LEU A 157 3.14 -5.91 8.15
N LEU A 158 3.73 -5.42 9.26
CA LEU A 158 4.54 -6.22 10.15
C LEU A 158 3.76 -7.39 10.76
N SER A 159 2.51 -7.16 11.20
CA SER A 159 1.62 -8.23 11.67
C SER A 159 1.43 -9.32 10.60
N THR A 160 1.17 -8.91 9.37
CA THR A 160 0.98 -9.84 8.24
C THR A 160 2.24 -10.63 7.92
N LEU A 161 3.42 -9.98 7.94
CA LEU A 161 4.70 -10.66 7.74
C LEU A 161 4.97 -11.66 8.87
N ARG A 162 4.60 -11.32 10.10
CA ARG A 162 4.73 -12.23 11.24
C ARG A 162 3.84 -13.45 11.10
N GLU A 163 2.55 -13.27 10.75
CA GLU A 163 1.63 -14.37 10.46
C GLU A 163 2.18 -15.33 9.40
N LEU A 164 2.83 -14.79 8.35
CA LEU A 164 3.46 -15.62 7.33
C LEU A 164 4.63 -16.43 7.87
N SER A 165 5.44 -15.84 8.72
CA SER A 165 6.54 -16.56 9.39
C SER A 165 6.00 -17.68 10.27
N ASP A 166 4.93 -17.41 11.03
CA ASP A 166 4.29 -18.38 11.94
C ASP A 166 3.66 -19.56 11.18
N LEU A 167 3.33 -19.41 9.90
CA LEU A 167 2.93 -20.52 9.01
C LEU A 167 4.10 -21.44 8.60
N GLY A 168 5.31 -21.22 9.10
CA GLY A 168 6.51 -22.01 8.79
C GLY A 168 7.26 -21.57 7.52
N ASN A 169 7.05 -20.32 7.10
CA ASN A 169 7.81 -19.73 5.99
C ASN A 169 9.09 -19.04 6.48
N THR A 170 10.04 -18.89 5.56
CA THR A 170 11.24 -18.09 5.81
C THR A 170 11.07 -16.73 5.14
N LEU A 171 11.27 -15.65 5.90
CA LEU A 171 11.23 -14.29 5.37
C LEU A 171 12.62 -13.67 5.43
N VAL A 172 13.08 -13.16 4.29
CA VAL A 172 14.29 -12.34 4.18
C VAL A 172 13.82 -10.96 3.72
N VAL A 173 13.98 -9.96 4.60
CA VAL A 173 13.46 -8.62 4.36
C VAL A 173 14.62 -7.63 4.38
N VAL A 174 14.79 -6.87 3.30
CA VAL A 174 15.69 -5.73 3.26
C VAL A 174 14.90 -4.52 3.75
N GLU A 175 15.29 -3.92 4.87
CA GLU A 175 14.56 -2.84 5.49
C GLU A 175 15.46 -1.85 6.22
N HIS A 176 14.94 -0.62 6.37
CA HIS A 176 15.58 0.48 7.07
C HIS A 176 14.72 1.05 8.19
N ASP A 177 13.48 0.59 8.29
CA ASP A 177 12.53 1.02 9.32
C ASP A 177 12.89 0.43 10.68
N GLU A 178 12.96 1.27 11.70
CA GLU A 178 13.38 0.88 13.06
C GLU A 178 12.44 -0.15 13.68
N ASP A 179 11.11 -0.01 13.48
CA ASP A 179 10.12 -0.91 14.07
C ASP A 179 10.24 -2.31 13.47
N THR A 180 10.50 -2.40 12.16
CA THR A 180 10.76 -3.66 11.44
C THR A 180 12.02 -4.33 11.94
N LEU A 181 13.12 -3.58 12.05
CA LEU A 181 14.42 -4.12 12.52
C LEU A 181 14.34 -4.62 13.96
N ARG A 182 13.59 -3.95 14.83
CA ARG A 182 13.39 -4.38 16.23
C ARG A 182 12.54 -5.64 16.35
N GLN A 183 11.61 -5.88 15.44
CA GLN A 183 10.74 -7.04 15.44
C GLN A 183 11.31 -8.26 14.72
N ALA A 184 12.45 -8.11 14.02
CA ALA A 184 13.12 -9.21 13.35
C ALA A 184 13.69 -10.23 14.37
N ASP A 185 13.57 -11.51 14.08
CA ASP A 185 14.18 -12.58 14.88
C ASP A 185 15.71 -12.59 14.70
N TRP A 186 16.16 -12.19 13.51
CA TRP A 186 17.56 -12.19 13.12
C TRP A 186 17.87 -10.96 12.25
N LEU A 187 18.96 -10.27 12.54
CA LEU A 187 19.45 -9.11 11.81
C LEU A 187 20.84 -9.39 11.24
N CYS A 188 20.98 -9.20 9.94
CA CYS A 188 22.27 -9.19 9.24
C CYS A 188 22.56 -7.75 8.80
N ASP A 189 23.49 -7.09 9.48
CA ASP A 189 23.87 -5.70 9.22
C ASP A 189 25.11 -5.64 8.34
N LEU A 190 25.02 -4.93 7.23
CA LEU A 190 26.09 -4.74 6.25
C LEU A 190 26.68 -3.34 6.39
N GLY A 191 28.00 -3.27 6.38
CA GLY A 191 28.74 -2.03 6.56
C GLY A 191 30.25 -2.19 6.39
N PRO A 192 31.04 -1.34 7.11
CA PRO A 192 30.62 -0.20 7.94
C PRO A 192 30.19 1.05 7.15
N GLY A 193 30.57 1.14 5.88
CA GLY A 193 30.26 2.26 5.00
C GLY A 193 29.47 1.83 3.76
N ALA A 194 29.53 2.63 2.71
CA ALA A 194 28.89 2.37 1.43
C ALA A 194 29.94 2.24 0.29
N GLY A 195 29.55 1.58 -0.81
CA GLY A 195 30.44 1.37 -1.95
C GLY A 195 31.66 0.54 -1.56
N LEU A 196 32.87 1.06 -1.83
CA LEU A 196 34.12 0.36 -1.55
C LEU A 196 34.40 0.13 -0.05
N GLU A 197 33.80 0.93 0.82
CA GLU A 197 33.93 0.81 2.28
C GLU A 197 32.81 -0.04 2.90
N GLY A 198 31.94 -0.60 2.08
CA GLY A 198 30.83 -1.47 2.49
C GLY A 198 31.07 -2.93 2.15
N GLY A 199 29.99 -3.71 2.14
CA GLY A 199 29.99 -5.09 1.67
C GLY A 199 30.53 -6.12 2.67
N THR A 200 30.75 -5.73 3.93
CA THR A 200 31.12 -6.65 5.00
C THR A 200 30.00 -6.80 6.02
N VAL A 201 29.88 -7.97 6.63
CA VAL A 201 28.91 -8.21 7.71
C VAL A 201 29.49 -7.66 9.01
N VAL A 202 28.91 -6.59 9.54
CA VAL A 202 29.35 -5.95 10.80
C VAL A 202 28.62 -6.51 12.03
N ALA A 203 27.42 -7.04 11.84
CA ALA A 203 26.66 -7.75 12.86
C ALA A 203 25.78 -8.83 12.22
N ASN A 204 25.65 -9.98 12.88
CA ASN A 204 24.80 -11.08 12.43
C ASN A 204 24.29 -11.84 13.65
N GLY A 205 23.00 -11.74 13.92
CA GLY A 205 22.34 -12.30 15.11
C GLY A 205 21.05 -11.59 15.46
N PRO A 206 20.45 -11.89 16.62
CA PRO A 206 19.34 -11.11 17.14
C PRO A 206 19.66 -9.61 17.19
N PRO A 207 18.66 -8.69 17.11
CA PRO A 207 18.89 -7.24 17.08
C PRO A 207 19.83 -6.71 18.17
N GLU A 208 19.84 -7.33 19.35
CA GLU A 208 20.72 -6.97 20.47
C GLU A 208 22.22 -7.15 20.16
N ILE A 209 22.57 -8.03 19.23
CA ILE A 209 23.95 -8.22 18.76
C ILE A 209 24.38 -6.98 17.97
N ALA A 210 23.54 -6.51 17.05
CA ALA A 210 23.80 -5.29 16.29
C ALA A 210 23.91 -4.06 17.19
N MET A 211 23.04 -3.92 18.20
CA MET A 211 23.06 -2.82 19.18
C MET A 211 24.39 -2.75 19.99
N LYS A 212 25.08 -3.86 20.12
CA LYS A 212 26.38 -3.96 20.85
C LYS A 212 27.57 -3.83 19.91
N ALA A 213 27.41 -4.05 18.62
CA ALA A 213 28.51 -4.00 17.65
C ALA A 213 29.04 -2.57 17.50
N LYS A 214 30.36 -2.40 17.57
CA LYS A 214 31.00 -1.06 17.53
C LYS A 214 30.90 -0.41 16.16
N ASP A 215 30.96 -1.22 15.10
CA ASP A 215 31.00 -0.75 13.71
C ASP A 215 29.63 -0.74 13.06
N SER A 216 28.56 -1.13 13.79
CA SER A 216 27.19 -1.10 13.33
C SER A 216 26.59 0.29 13.51
N VAL A 217 26.37 0.99 12.40
CA VAL A 217 25.63 2.26 12.38
C VAL A 217 24.18 2.01 12.75
N THR A 218 23.55 0.97 12.19
CA THR A 218 22.20 0.53 12.50
C THR A 218 22.03 0.26 14.00
N GLY A 219 22.96 -0.51 14.59
CA GLY A 219 22.94 -0.81 16.02
C GLY A 219 23.12 0.42 16.91
N ALA A 220 23.90 1.42 16.45
CA ALA A 220 24.05 2.67 17.18
C ALA A 220 22.74 3.47 17.24
N PHE A 221 21.94 3.48 16.17
CA PHE A 221 20.60 4.09 16.16
C PHE A 221 19.61 3.27 16.99
N LEU A 222 19.52 1.96 16.78
CA LEU A 222 18.62 1.07 17.52
C LEU A 222 18.87 1.12 19.05
N SER A 223 20.13 1.29 19.47
CA SER A 223 20.48 1.40 20.90
C SER A 223 20.32 2.82 21.47
N GLY A 224 19.97 3.81 20.66
CA GLY A 224 19.86 5.22 21.06
C GLY A 224 21.21 5.92 21.31
N LYS A 225 22.34 5.24 21.07
CA LYS A 225 23.68 5.86 21.18
C LYS A 225 23.88 6.95 20.13
N ARG A 226 23.23 6.81 18.99
CA ARG A 226 23.20 7.80 17.93
C ARG A 226 21.74 8.18 17.64
N THR A 227 21.47 9.48 17.59
CA THR A 227 20.14 10.01 17.31
C THR A 227 20.25 11.19 16.35
N ILE A 228 19.20 11.45 15.59
CA ILE A 228 19.09 12.66 14.78
C ILE A 228 18.58 13.77 15.69
N ALA A 229 19.42 14.77 15.96
CA ALA A 229 19.06 15.86 16.84
C ALA A 229 17.89 16.69 16.24
N THR A 230 16.88 16.91 17.05
CA THR A 230 15.81 17.86 16.72
C THR A 230 16.34 19.29 16.94
N PRO A 231 16.15 20.20 15.97
CA PRO A 231 16.62 21.57 16.13
C PRO A 231 15.95 22.24 17.35
N GLU A 232 16.75 22.82 18.24
CA GLU A 232 16.25 23.58 19.41
C GLU A 232 15.41 24.79 18.99
N LYS A 233 15.80 25.44 17.88
CA LYS A 233 15.09 26.59 17.35
C LYS A 233 14.59 26.34 15.95
N ARG A 234 13.28 26.51 15.74
CA ARG A 234 12.66 26.44 14.41
C ARG A 234 12.88 27.74 13.65
N ILE A 235 13.10 27.68 12.35
CA ILE A 235 13.15 28.82 11.46
C ILE A 235 11.76 29.48 11.48
N LYS A 236 11.72 30.78 11.79
CA LYS A 236 10.46 31.54 11.75
C LYS A 236 10.07 31.81 10.29
N PRO A 237 8.81 31.57 9.91
CA PRO A 237 8.33 31.87 8.56
C PRO A 237 8.55 33.33 8.18
N SER A 238 9.04 33.56 6.97
CA SER A 238 9.14 34.89 6.38
C SER A 238 7.73 35.40 6.01
N LYS A 239 7.66 36.68 5.52
CA LYS A 239 6.39 37.20 4.97
C LYS A 239 6.02 36.63 3.61
N LYS A 240 6.88 35.77 2.99
CA LYS A 240 6.68 35.20 1.66
C LYS A 240 6.15 33.77 1.76
N TRP A 241 5.06 33.51 1.07
CA TRP A 241 4.35 32.21 1.10
C TRP A 241 3.96 31.78 -0.30
N ILE A 242 4.01 30.47 -0.54
CA ILE A 242 3.31 29.83 -1.65
C ILE A 242 1.92 29.48 -1.13
N SER A 243 0.89 29.86 -1.85
CA SER A 243 -0.50 29.60 -1.44
C SER A 243 -1.23 28.85 -2.55
N ILE A 244 -1.82 27.72 -2.19
CA ILE A 244 -2.72 26.96 -3.02
C ILE A 244 -4.14 27.22 -2.51
N LYS A 245 -5.09 27.48 -3.41
CA LYS A 245 -6.48 27.76 -3.06
C LYS A 245 -7.42 26.93 -3.93
N GLY A 246 -8.38 26.26 -3.27
CA GLY A 246 -9.45 25.55 -3.96
C GLY A 246 -8.98 24.35 -4.78
N ALA A 247 -7.92 23.67 -4.35
CA ALA A 247 -7.39 22.52 -5.05
C ALA A 247 -8.38 21.33 -4.99
N GLN A 248 -8.76 20.80 -6.16
CA GLN A 248 -9.76 19.71 -6.31
C GLN A 248 -9.23 18.54 -7.15
N HIS A 249 -7.91 18.49 -7.38
CA HIS A 249 -7.34 17.42 -8.19
C HIS A 249 -7.38 16.08 -7.45
N ASN A 250 -7.78 15.02 -8.14
CA ASN A 250 -8.00 13.68 -7.58
C ASN A 250 -8.96 13.72 -6.36
N ASN A 251 -8.50 13.25 -5.20
CA ASN A 251 -9.31 13.21 -3.96
C ASN A 251 -9.26 14.50 -3.13
N LEU A 252 -8.65 15.57 -3.61
CA LEU A 252 -8.59 16.83 -2.90
C LEU A 252 -9.96 17.53 -2.88
N GLN A 253 -10.43 17.92 -1.69
CA GLN A 253 -11.75 18.51 -1.46
C GLN A 253 -11.67 20.03 -1.32
N SER A 254 -11.35 20.72 -2.42
CA SER A 254 -11.26 22.19 -2.45
C SER A 254 -10.35 22.78 -1.36
N ILE A 255 -9.22 22.13 -1.14
CA ILE A 255 -8.32 22.47 -0.02
C ILE A 255 -7.60 23.78 -0.23
N HIS A 256 -7.27 24.42 0.90
CA HIS A 256 -6.42 25.60 0.96
C HIS A 256 -5.16 25.28 1.77
N ALA A 257 -3.97 25.50 1.18
CA ALA A 257 -2.70 25.23 1.84
C ALA A 257 -1.74 26.41 1.64
N LYS A 258 -0.86 26.64 2.61
CA LYS A 258 0.17 27.69 2.55
C LYS A 258 1.51 27.10 3.00
N PHE A 259 2.55 27.37 2.23
CA PHE A 259 3.90 26.91 2.50
C PHE A 259 4.83 28.11 2.65
N PRO A 260 5.54 28.27 3.78
CA PRO A 260 6.45 29.39 3.98
C PRO A 260 7.71 29.24 3.12
N ILE A 261 8.09 30.27 2.39
CA ILE A 261 9.32 30.25 1.59
C ILE A 261 10.53 30.37 2.53
N GLY A 262 11.55 29.55 2.29
CA GLY A 262 12.78 29.52 3.08
C GLY A 262 12.70 28.66 4.35
N CYS A 263 11.61 27.88 4.52
CA CYS A 263 11.45 26.91 5.58
C CYS A 263 11.34 25.49 5.02
N MET A 264 11.82 24.53 5.78
CA MET A 264 11.51 23.13 5.51
C MET A 264 10.07 22.84 5.95
N THR A 265 9.23 22.44 5.02
CA THR A 265 7.83 22.08 5.28
C THR A 265 7.61 20.62 4.97
N ALA A 266 7.12 19.85 5.94
CA ALA A 266 6.74 18.45 5.73
C ALA A 266 5.24 18.36 5.43
N VAL A 267 4.88 17.63 4.36
CA VAL A 267 3.51 17.24 4.05
C VAL A 267 3.34 15.77 4.43
N THR A 268 2.46 15.50 5.38
CA THR A 268 2.24 14.17 5.96
C THR A 268 0.77 13.77 5.93
N GLY A 269 0.48 12.52 6.18
CA GLY A 269 -0.86 11.92 6.23
C GLY A 269 -0.83 10.44 5.84
N VAL A 270 -1.92 9.73 6.06
CA VAL A 270 -2.06 8.31 5.72
C VAL A 270 -1.91 8.06 4.22
N SER A 271 -1.67 6.80 3.81
CA SER A 271 -1.63 6.40 2.41
C SER A 271 -2.96 6.81 1.73
N GLY A 272 -2.91 7.25 0.48
CA GLY A 272 -4.11 7.71 -0.25
C GLY A 272 -4.67 9.07 0.15
N SER A 273 -4.14 9.78 1.15
CA SER A 273 -4.69 11.06 1.64
C SER A 273 -4.53 12.27 0.70
N GLY A 274 -3.97 12.10 -0.50
CA GLY A 274 -3.82 13.17 -1.49
C GLY A 274 -2.54 13.99 -1.38
N LYS A 275 -1.53 13.54 -0.62
CA LYS A 275 -0.24 14.23 -0.49
C LYS A 275 0.44 14.49 -1.83
N LEU A 276 0.53 13.46 -2.67
CA LEU A 276 1.11 13.57 -4.02
C LEU A 276 0.26 14.46 -4.93
N SER A 277 -1.07 14.36 -4.84
CA SER A 277 -1.97 15.24 -5.60
C SER A 277 -1.70 16.72 -5.27
N LEU A 278 -1.41 17.05 -4.01
CA LEU A 278 -1.13 18.42 -3.59
C LEU A 278 0.17 18.99 -4.17
N ILE A 279 1.22 18.18 -4.34
CA ILE A 279 2.51 18.66 -4.85
C ILE A 279 2.62 18.62 -6.38
N HIS A 280 1.67 17.99 -7.07
CA HIS A 280 1.58 17.94 -8.54
C HIS A 280 0.57 18.92 -9.13
N ILE A 281 0.08 19.89 -8.35
CA ILE A 281 -0.85 20.94 -8.79
C ILE A 281 -0.11 22.02 -9.60
#